data_3251ebaf024fccfdf883bd644e58f92a
#
_entry.id   3251ebaf024fccfdf883bd644e58f92a
#
_cell.length_a   1.000
_cell.length_b   1.000
_cell.length_c   1.000
_cell.angle_alpha   90.00
_cell.angle_beta   90.00
_cell.angle_gamma   90.00
#
_symmetry.space_group_name_H-M   'P 1'
#
loop_
_entity.id
_entity.type
_entity.pdbx_description
1 polymer ?
#
loop_
_entity_poly.entity_id
_entity_poly.type
_entity_poly.pdbx_seq_one_letter_code
_entity_poly.pdbx_strand_id
1 'polypeptide(L)'
;MQKILESINLDYAFMFTHKKVNSISMEGFEKFFADLPVDPYIKDKYRYRRLSRFILSGEEVIKQPHGYLFQSKSYNPVPNYGDIKREYAEIDDKLVALDNFQKMILAFCDSCKIHPEAEIGIHQIRTICSPNHSGNPAPEGIHRDGTDFIGIFAVNRHNIQGGATHLYTNRKEKPVFSKVLNPGDLLLVNDHEFLHFTTPIKPVVEEVGYRDVFVLTSPSLIY
;
A
#
# COMPACT_ATOMS: atom_id res chain seq x y z
N MET A 1 11.32 37.87 -1.34
CA MET A 1 12.23 36.81 -0.89
C MET A 1 11.55 35.81 0.06
N GLN A 2 10.73 36.27 1.02
CA GLN A 2 10.00 35.37 1.95
C GLN A 2 8.94 34.47 1.27
N LYS A 3 8.18 34.98 0.26
CA LYS A 3 7.20 34.17 -0.50
C LYS A 3 7.79 33.07 -1.38
N ILE A 4 9.05 33.22 -1.82
CA ILE A 4 9.74 32.19 -2.63
C ILE A 4 10.24 31.04 -1.72
N LEU A 5 10.63 31.37 -0.49
CA LEU A 5 11.06 30.37 0.50
C LEU A 5 9.89 29.54 1.03
N GLU A 6 8.68 30.10 1.13
CA GLU A 6 7.46 29.35 1.52
C GLU A 6 6.99 28.40 0.42
N SER A 7 7.13 28.76 -0.88
CA SER A 7 6.82 27.86 -1.99
C SER A 7 7.82 26.69 -2.12
N ILE A 8 9.10 26.93 -1.85
CA ILE A 8 10.14 25.91 -1.89
C ILE A 8 9.97 24.88 -0.74
N ASN A 9 9.53 25.32 0.43
CA ASN A 9 9.25 24.43 1.55
C ASN A 9 8.02 23.54 1.36
N LEU A 10 7.03 23.97 0.58
CA LEU A 10 5.85 23.15 0.27
C LEU A 10 6.18 22.00 -0.70
N ASP A 11 7.03 22.22 -1.70
CA ASP A 11 7.42 21.19 -2.65
C ASP A 11 8.33 20.10 -2.01
N TYR A 12 9.19 20.45 -1.08
CA TYR A 12 10.02 19.49 -0.34
C TYR A 12 9.26 18.68 0.72
N ALA A 13 8.15 19.18 1.24
CA ALA A 13 7.35 18.50 2.27
C ALA A 13 6.64 17.23 1.77
N PHE A 14 6.57 17.01 0.45
CA PHE A 14 5.88 15.89 -0.18
C PHE A 14 6.78 14.89 -0.93
N MET A 15 8.04 14.77 -0.58
CA MET A 15 8.89 13.71 -1.15
C MET A 15 8.51 12.34 -0.58
N PHE A 16 8.61 12.16 0.71
CA PHE A 16 8.03 11.06 1.47
C PHE A 16 7.86 11.44 2.94
N THR A 17 6.94 10.80 3.63
CA THR A 17 6.72 11.01 5.06
C THR A 17 6.44 9.67 5.73
N HIS A 18 7.13 9.40 6.84
CA HIS A 18 6.80 8.29 7.73
C HIS A 18 6.24 8.85 9.04
N LYS A 19 5.07 8.35 9.45
CA LYS A 19 4.45 8.73 10.73
C LYS A 19 3.74 7.56 11.37
N LYS A 20 3.65 7.60 12.71
CA LYS A 20 2.75 6.73 13.48
C LYS A 20 1.38 7.40 13.57
N VAL A 21 0.33 6.70 13.16
CA VAL A 21 -1.05 7.22 13.23
C VAL A 21 -1.73 6.66 14.49
N ASN A 22 -1.51 7.33 15.62
CA ASN A 22 -2.01 6.87 16.93
C ASN A 22 -3.54 6.95 17.08
N SER A 23 -4.22 7.71 16.21
CA SER A 23 -5.68 7.85 16.19
C SER A 23 -6.40 6.67 15.56
N ILE A 24 -5.67 5.72 14.97
CA ILE A 24 -6.22 4.54 14.29
C ILE A 24 -5.87 3.29 15.11
N SER A 25 -6.87 2.64 15.69
CA SER A 25 -6.70 1.33 16.31
C SER A 25 -6.63 0.23 15.24
N MET A 26 -5.74 -0.74 15.45
CA MET A 26 -5.68 -1.94 14.61
C MET A 26 -6.78 -2.94 14.95
N GLU A 27 -7.42 -2.75 16.09
CA GLU A 27 -8.53 -3.61 16.54
C GLU A 27 -9.66 -3.64 15.51
N GLY A 28 -10.14 -4.83 15.21
CA GLY A 28 -11.22 -5.05 14.24
C GLY A 28 -10.75 -5.26 12.80
N PHE A 29 -9.51 -4.90 12.44
CA PHE A 29 -8.98 -5.19 11.10
C PHE A 29 -8.62 -6.67 10.90
N GLU A 30 -8.13 -7.34 11.93
CA GLU A 30 -7.52 -8.68 11.84
C GLU A 30 -8.45 -9.71 11.20
N LYS A 31 -9.74 -9.73 11.58
CA LYS A 31 -10.72 -10.66 11.02
C LYS A 31 -10.89 -10.52 9.51
N PHE A 32 -10.82 -9.30 8.98
CA PHE A 32 -10.95 -9.07 7.54
C PHE A 32 -9.71 -9.45 6.76
N PHE A 33 -8.53 -9.51 7.41
CA PHE A 33 -7.33 -10.06 6.79
C PHE A 33 -7.29 -11.59 6.84
N ALA A 34 -7.91 -12.23 7.84
CA ALA A 34 -8.00 -13.68 7.92
C ALA A 34 -8.83 -14.28 6.77
N ASP A 35 -9.85 -13.56 6.28
CA ASP A 35 -10.79 -13.99 5.25
C ASP A 35 -10.42 -13.50 3.83
N LEU A 36 -9.19 -13.05 3.62
CA LEU A 36 -8.76 -12.63 2.29
C LEU A 36 -8.66 -13.81 1.33
N PRO A 37 -9.18 -13.67 0.08
CA PRO A 37 -8.97 -14.67 -0.97
C PRO A 37 -7.51 -14.65 -1.44
N VAL A 38 -7.04 -15.79 -1.93
CA VAL A 38 -5.72 -15.90 -2.58
C VAL A 38 -5.66 -14.95 -3.78
N ASP A 39 -4.55 -14.25 -3.95
CA ASP A 39 -4.27 -13.47 -5.16
C ASP A 39 -4.12 -14.43 -6.36
N PRO A 40 -5.03 -14.40 -7.35
CA PRO A 40 -5.03 -15.36 -8.45
C PRO A 40 -3.87 -15.16 -9.42
N TYR A 41 -3.18 -14.03 -9.34
CA TYR A 41 -2.08 -13.67 -10.23
C TYR A 41 -0.71 -14.03 -9.65
N ILE A 42 -0.62 -14.47 -8.38
CA ILE A 42 0.62 -14.96 -7.75
C ILE A 42 0.66 -16.49 -7.79
N LYS A 43 1.64 -17.03 -8.51
CA LYS A 43 1.79 -18.48 -8.72
C LYS A 43 1.97 -19.27 -7.42
N ASP A 44 2.76 -18.74 -6.48
CA ASP A 44 3.16 -19.47 -5.27
C ASP A 44 2.18 -19.28 -4.09
N LYS A 45 1.03 -18.63 -4.32
CA LYS A 45 -0.09 -18.46 -3.37
C LYS A 45 0.30 -17.92 -1.98
N TYR A 46 1.38 -17.15 -1.89
CA TYR A 46 1.80 -16.53 -0.62
C TYR A 46 1.16 -15.16 -0.37
N ARG A 47 0.35 -14.65 -1.33
CA ARG A 47 -0.34 -13.36 -1.23
C ARG A 47 -1.86 -13.54 -1.33
N TYR A 48 -2.56 -12.83 -0.44
CA TYR A 48 -4.01 -12.76 -0.37
C TYR A 48 -4.42 -11.32 -0.52
N ARG A 49 -5.51 -11.05 -1.25
CA ARG A 49 -5.80 -9.67 -1.63
C ARG A 49 -7.27 -9.40 -1.91
N ARG A 50 -7.70 -8.19 -1.52
CA ARG A 50 -8.90 -7.49 -2.00
C ARG A 50 -8.50 -6.12 -2.51
N LEU A 51 -9.37 -5.53 -3.36
CA LEU A 51 -9.12 -4.23 -3.97
C LEU A 51 -10.45 -3.51 -4.21
N SER A 52 -10.51 -2.24 -3.85
CA SER A 52 -11.63 -1.35 -4.20
C SER A 52 -11.14 0.06 -4.43
N ARG A 53 -11.95 0.85 -5.14
CA ARG A 53 -11.71 2.27 -5.36
C ARG A 53 -12.73 3.11 -4.60
N PHE A 54 -12.30 4.31 -4.23
CA PHE A 54 -13.07 5.22 -3.41
C PHE A 54 -12.92 6.66 -3.92
N ILE A 55 -13.87 7.52 -3.57
CA ILE A 55 -13.74 8.98 -3.65
C ILE A 55 -14.10 9.59 -2.31
N LEU A 56 -13.67 10.84 -2.08
CA LEU A 56 -14.15 11.63 -0.96
C LEU A 56 -15.29 12.55 -1.42
N SER A 57 -16.35 12.63 -0.60
CA SER A 57 -17.39 13.63 -0.71
C SER A 57 -17.49 14.37 0.62
N GLY A 58 -16.79 15.49 0.74
CA GLY A 58 -16.53 16.10 2.05
C GLY A 58 -15.64 15.21 2.90
N GLU A 59 -16.13 14.78 4.06
CA GLU A 59 -15.46 13.82 4.97
C GLU A 59 -15.94 12.36 4.77
N GLU A 60 -16.89 12.13 3.86
CA GLU A 60 -17.43 10.81 3.59
C GLU A 60 -16.59 10.07 2.56
N VAL A 61 -16.23 8.83 2.87
CA VAL A 61 -15.51 7.90 1.99
C VAL A 61 -16.52 7.05 1.25
N ILE A 62 -16.67 7.27 -0.05
CA ILE A 62 -17.67 6.59 -0.89
C ILE A 62 -16.98 5.55 -1.77
N LYS A 63 -17.31 4.27 -1.53
CA LYS A 63 -16.85 3.17 -2.39
C LYS A 63 -17.45 3.30 -3.79
N GLN A 64 -16.62 3.16 -4.81
CA GLN A 64 -17.01 3.23 -6.20
C GLN A 64 -17.32 1.85 -6.77
N PRO A 65 -18.04 1.76 -7.91
CA PRO A 65 -18.33 0.50 -8.56
C PRO A 65 -17.09 -0.35 -8.82
N HIS A 66 -17.28 -1.68 -8.81
CA HIS A 66 -16.22 -2.65 -9.09
C HIS A 66 -15.49 -2.36 -10.41
N GLY A 67 -14.19 -2.58 -10.42
CA GLY A 67 -13.34 -2.34 -11.57
C GLY A 67 -12.16 -3.30 -11.60
N TYR A 68 -11.32 -3.16 -12.61
CA TYR A 68 -10.09 -3.94 -12.76
C TYR A 68 -8.85 -3.05 -12.56
N LEU A 69 -7.83 -3.61 -11.95
CA LEU A 69 -6.52 -2.97 -11.86
C LEU A 69 -5.78 -3.12 -13.18
N PHE A 70 -5.23 -2.02 -13.68
CA PHE A 70 -4.38 -2.03 -14.86
C PHE A 70 -3.09 -1.24 -14.61
N GLN A 71 -1.97 -1.86 -14.90
CA GLN A 71 -0.65 -1.23 -14.92
C GLN A 71 0.06 -1.63 -16.21
N SER A 72 0.73 -0.69 -16.85
CA SER A 72 1.53 -1.02 -18.03
C SER A 72 2.78 -1.82 -17.66
N LYS A 73 3.35 -2.57 -18.60
CA LYS A 73 4.63 -3.27 -18.42
C LYS A 73 5.79 -2.36 -18.07
N SER A 74 5.72 -1.08 -18.40
CA SER A 74 6.75 -0.11 -18.03
C SER A 74 6.85 0.09 -16.53
N TYR A 75 5.73 -0.03 -15.80
CA TYR A 75 5.65 0.03 -14.35
C TYR A 75 5.77 -1.35 -13.72
N ASN A 76 5.09 -2.35 -14.29
CA ASN A 76 5.08 -3.70 -13.75
C ASN A 76 5.59 -4.73 -14.78
N PRO A 77 6.90 -5.00 -14.80
CA PRO A 77 7.53 -5.90 -15.80
C PRO A 77 7.34 -7.39 -15.49
N VAL A 78 6.70 -7.74 -14.37
CA VAL A 78 6.47 -9.15 -14.00
C VAL A 78 5.61 -9.83 -15.06
N PRO A 79 6.01 -11.02 -15.57
CA PRO A 79 5.20 -11.79 -16.51
C PRO A 79 3.78 -12.00 -15.99
N ASN A 80 2.79 -11.77 -16.83
CA ASN A 80 1.36 -11.86 -16.51
C ASN A 80 0.83 -10.85 -15.49
N TYR A 81 1.53 -9.73 -15.29
CA TYR A 81 1.10 -8.62 -14.42
C TYR A 81 0.88 -7.33 -15.21
N GLY A 82 1.88 -6.88 -15.95
CA GLY A 82 1.77 -5.68 -16.78
C GLY A 82 0.96 -5.92 -18.06
N ASP A 83 0.25 -4.89 -18.52
CA ASP A 83 -0.61 -4.86 -19.71
C ASP A 83 -1.80 -5.84 -19.65
N ILE A 84 -2.21 -6.30 -18.48
CA ILE A 84 -3.40 -7.12 -18.31
C ILE A 84 -4.38 -6.49 -17.33
N LYS A 85 -5.67 -6.71 -17.58
CA LYS A 85 -6.75 -6.38 -16.64
C LYS A 85 -6.74 -7.42 -15.53
N ARG A 86 -6.54 -6.97 -14.29
CA ARG A 86 -6.51 -7.84 -13.11
C ARG A 86 -7.72 -7.54 -12.24
N GLU A 87 -8.60 -8.50 -12.12
CA GLU A 87 -9.78 -8.41 -11.26
C GLU A 87 -9.50 -9.06 -9.91
N TYR A 88 -9.95 -8.41 -8.84
CA TYR A 88 -9.82 -8.88 -7.46
C TYR A 88 -11.17 -8.78 -6.77
N ALA A 89 -11.41 -9.60 -5.76
CA ALA A 89 -12.55 -9.43 -4.89
C ALA A 89 -12.51 -8.04 -4.23
N GLU A 90 -13.66 -7.43 -4.08
CA GLU A 90 -13.79 -6.13 -3.43
C GLU A 90 -13.56 -6.20 -1.92
N ILE A 91 -13.13 -5.08 -1.34
CA ILE A 91 -13.06 -4.88 0.10
C ILE A 91 -14.47 -5.01 0.69
N ASP A 92 -14.59 -5.76 1.80
CA ASP A 92 -15.85 -6.01 2.51
C ASP A 92 -16.46 -4.69 3.00
N ASP A 93 -17.76 -4.49 2.75
CA ASP A 93 -18.48 -3.28 3.15
C ASP A 93 -18.51 -3.08 4.68
N LYS A 94 -18.46 -4.17 5.45
CA LYS A 94 -18.33 -4.09 6.91
C LYS A 94 -16.96 -3.55 7.34
N LEU A 95 -15.91 -3.80 6.58
CA LEU A 95 -14.60 -3.18 6.80
C LEU A 95 -14.63 -1.70 6.42
N VAL A 96 -15.26 -1.36 5.29
CA VAL A 96 -15.42 0.03 4.82
C VAL A 96 -16.18 0.87 5.85
N ALA A 97 -17.18 0.30 6.52
CA ALA A 97 -17.99 0.95 7.55
C ALA A 97 -17.23 1.19 8.89
N LEU A 98 -16.01 0.66 9.07
CA LEU A 98 -15.25 0.92 10.29
C LEU A 98 -14.67 2.34 10.30
N ASP A 99 -14.88 3.08 11.38
CA ASP A 99 -14.28 4.40 11.60
C ASP A 99 -12.77 4.41 11.37
N ASN A 100 -12.06 3.38 11.83
CA ASN A 100 -10.62 3.28 11.68
C ASN A 100 -10.19 3.14 10.22
N PHE A 101 -10.99 2.48 9.37
CA PHE A 101 -10.74 2.37 7.95
C PHE A 101 -10.93 3.73 7.25
N GLN A 102 -12.00 4.45 7.57
CA GLN A 102 -12.26 5.79 7.03
C GLN A 102 -11.19 6.79 7.48
N LYS A 103 -10.83 6.79 8.77
CA LYS A 103 -9.73 7.63 9.31
C LYS A 103 -8.39 7.37 8.60
N MET A 104 -8.10 6.13 8.22
CA MET A 104 -6.90 5.80 7.46
C MET A 104 -6.89 6.48 6.08
N ILE A 105 -8.02 6.44 5.37
CA ILE A 105 -8.15 7.09 4.06
C ILE A 105 -8.03 8.60 4.20
N LEU A 106 -8.74 9.20 5.14
CA LEU A 106 -8.67 10.64 5.42
C LEU A 106 -7.23 11.06 5.76
N ALA A 107 -6.54 10.30 6.60
CA ALA A 107 -5.14 10.58 6.96
C ALA A 107 -4.18 10.53 5.75
N PHE A 108 -4.44 9.67 4.77
CA PHE A 108 -3.72 9.63 3.50
C PHE A 108 -4.04 10.86 2.66
N CYS A 109 -5.32 11.15 2.43
CA CYS A 109 -5.77 12.26 1.60
C CYS A 109 -5.30 13.61 2.12
N ASP A 110 -5.45 13.87 3.41
CA ASP A 110 -5.01 15.11 4.05
C ASP A 110 -3.51 15.31 3.93
N SER A 111 -2.74 14.24 4.14
CA SER A 111 -1.28 14.32 4.12
C SER A 111 -0.72 14.54 2.73
N CYS A 112 -1.34 13.94 1.71
CA CYS A 112 -0.92 14.08 0.31
C CYS A 112 -1.64 15.22 -0.41
N LYS A 113 -2.54 15.96 0.27
CA LYS A 113 -3.36 17.03 -0.33
C LYS A 113 -4.14 16.54 -1.56
N ILE A 114 -4.68 15.34 -1.45
CA ILE A 114 -5.46 14.71 -2.54
C ILE A 114 -6.73 15.51 -2.79
N HIS A 115 -6.99 15.83 -4.07
CA HIS A 115 -8.20 16.52 -4.44
C HIS A 115 -9.45 15.69 -4.08
N PRO A 116 -10.52 16.28 -3.53
CA PRO A 116 -11.71 15.54 -3.08
C PRO A 116 -12.36 14.65 -4.15
N GLU A 117 -12.27 15.04 -5.42
CA GLU A 117 -12.82 14.26 -6.54
C GLU A 117 -11.85 13.22 -7.10
N ALA A 118 -10.62 13.15 -6.60
CA ALA A 118 -9.65 12.17 -7.07
C ALA A 118 -10.00 10.78 -6.55
N GLU A 119 -9.88 9.80 -7.42
CA GLU A 119 -10.08 8.39 -7.04
C GLU A 119 -8.89 7.87 -6.22
N ILE A 120 -9.21 7.07 -5.22
CA ILE A 120 -8.26 6.40 -4.33
C ILE A 120 -8.43 4.91 -4.52
N GLY A 121 -7.36 4.23 -4.91
CA GLY A 121 -7.29 2.78 -4.90
C GLY A 121 -6.84 2.28 -3.54
N ILE A 122 -7.50 1.25 -2.99
CA ILE A 122 -7.09 0.63 -1.72
C ILE A 122 -6.92 -0.86 -1.94
N HIS A 123 -5.71 -1.32 -1.68
CA HIS A 123 -5.30 -2.70 -1.74
C HIS A 123 -5.18 -3.24 -0.32
N GLN A 124 -6.02 -4.18 0.06
CA GLN A 124 -5.91 -4.93 1.30
C GLN A 124 -5.08 -6.18 1.02
N ILE A 125 -3.89 -6.29 1.61
CA ILE A 125 -2.91 -7.32 1.23
C ILE A 125 -2.38 -8.03 2.49
N ARG A 126 -2.49 -9.37 2.50
CA ARG A 126 -1.74 -10.26 3.39
C ARG A 126 -0.67 -10.98 2.59
N THR A 127 0.57 -10.89 3.05
CA THR A 127 1.67 -11.73 2.55
C THR A 127 2.01 -12.74 3.64
N ILE A 128 2.05 -14.02 3.29
CA ILE A 128 2.40 -15.10 4.22
C ILE A 128 3.79 -15.67 3.92
N CYS A 129 4.40 -16.30 4.91
CA CYS A 129 5.58 -17.13 4.79
C CYS A 129 5.44 -18.37 5.68
N SER A 130 6.21 -19.40 5.38
CA SER A 130 6.29 -20.64 6.16
C SER A 130 7.74 -21.08 6.28
N PRO A 131 8.08 -22.07 7.11
CA PRO A 131 9.47 -22.55 7.23
C PRO A 131 10.13 -22.87 5.90
N ASN A 132 9.36 -23.38 4.93
CA ASN A 132 9.85 -23.79 3.63
C ASN A 132 9.60 -22.76 2.51
N HIS A 133 8.95 -21.63 2.81
CA HIS A 133 8.54 -20.66 1.78
C HIS A 133 8.62 -19.23 2.28
N SER A 134 9.42 -18.41 1.60
CA SER A 134 9.47 -16.95 1.85
C SER A 134 8.27 -16.28 1.21
N GLY A 135 7.64 -15.32 1.91
CA GLY A 135 6.67 -14.43 1.30
C GLY A 135 7.37 -13.23 0.64
N ASN A 136 6.94 -12.86 -0.56
CA ASN A 136 7.49 -11.72 -1.27
C ASN A 136 6.45 -10.60 -1.40
N PRO A 137 6.52 -9.51 -0.58
CA PRO A 137 5.57 -8.39 -0.66
C PRO A 137 5.65 -7.60 -1.96
N ALA A 138 6.83 -7.55 -2.58
CA ALA A 138 7.09 -6.81 -3.83
C ALA A 138 7.75 -7.73 -4.87
N PRO A 139 6.98 -8.63 -5.52
CA PRO A 139 7.51 -9.55 -6.52
C PRO A 139 8.07 -8.83 -7.76
N GLU A 140 7.67 -7.59 -7.99
CA GLU A 140 8.16 -6.69 -9.04
C GLU A 140 9.62 -6.24 -8.84
N GLY A 141 10.16 -6.42 -7.61
CA GLY A 141 11.43 -5.84 -7.22
C GLY A 141 11.32 -4.34 -6.95
N ILE A 142 12.36 -3.58 -7.24
CA ILE A 142 12.36 -2.11 -7.09
C ILE A 142 11.53 -1.51 -8.24
N HIS A 143 10.40 -0.87 -7.93
CA HIS A 143 9.43 -0.38 -8.92
C HIS A 143 8.75 0.92 -8.50
N ARG A 144 7.97 1.50 -9.39
CA ARG A 144 6.91 2.49 -9.17
C ARG A 144 5.57 1.86 -9.54
N ASP A 145 4.49 2.33 -8.94
CA ASP A 145 3.14 1.87 -9.28
C ASP A 145 2.56 2.59 -10.50
N GLY A 146 3.05 3.79 -10.80
CA GLY A 146 2.55 4.65 -11.88
C GLY A 146 1.39 5.52 -11.45
N THR A 147 1.36 5.92 -10.21
CA THR A 147 0.41 6.83 -9.56
C THR A 147 1.12 8.11 -9.11
N ASP A 148 0.40 9.08 -8.53
CA ASP A 148 1.04 10.28 -7.97
C ASP A 148 1.54 10.01 -6.56
N PHE A 149 0.70 9.38 -5.73
CA PHE A 149 0.99 9.12 -4.32
C PHE A 149 0.68 7.68 -3.93
N ILE A 150 1.53 7.13 -3.07
CA ILE A 150 1.36 5.83 -2.43
C ILE A 150 1.33 6.03 -0.91
N GLY A 151 0.38 5.37 -0.25
CA GLY A 151 0.35 5.19 1.20
C GLY A 151 0.52 3.73 1.56
N ILE A 152 1.46 3.37 2.42
CA ILE A 152 1.60 2.02 2.97
C ILE A 152 1.27 2.08 4.45
N PHE A 153 0.10 1.59 4.83
CA PHE A 153 -0.36 1.51 6.21
C PHE A 153 -0.18 0.08 6.74
N ALA A 154 0.69 -0.07 7.74
CA ALA A 154 0.98 -1.37 8.34
C ALA A 154 -0.08 -1.72 9.40
N VAL A 155 -0.71 -2.89 9.25
CA VAL A 155 -1.79 -3.36 10.14
C VAL A 155 -1.27 -4.42 11.11
N ASN A 156 -0.55 -5.42 10.61
CA ASN A 156 -0.07 -6.52 11.45
C ASN A 156 1.25 -7.11 10.94
N ARG A 157 2.01 -7.66 11.88
CA ARG A 157 3.23 -8.45 11.66
C ARG A 157 3.25 -9.58 12.67
N HIS A 158 3.07 -10.80 12.21
CA HIS A 158 3.05 -11.98 13.07
C HIS A 158 4.12 -12.97 12.65
N ASN A 159 4.98 -13.38 13.57
CA ASN A 159 6.03 -14.40 13.38
C ASN A 159 6.87 -14.17 12.11
N ILE A 160 7.35 -12.94 11.85
CA ILE A 160 8.14 -12.63 10.67
C ILE A 160 9.37 -11.78 10.98
N GLN A 161 10.46 -12.08 10.27
CA GLN A 161 11.61 -11.22 10.05
C GLN A 161 11.61 -10.73 8.59
N GLY A 162 12.35 -9.65 8.30
CA GLY A 162 12.32 -9.00 6.99
C GLY A 162 11.13 -8.07 6.82
N GLY A 163 10.67 -7.84 5.58
CA GLY A 163 9.58 -6.92 5.27
C GLY A 163 9.95 -5.45 5.51
N ALA A 164 11.23 -5.10 5.38
CA ALA A 164 11.68 -3.72 5.39
C ALA A 164 11.30 -3.04 4.07
N THR A 165 10.66 -1.88 4.16
CA THR A 165 10.35 -1.04 3.00
C THR A 165 11.49 -0.08 2.76
N HIS A 166 11.95 -0.04 1.52
CA HIS A 166 13.02 0.82 1.02
C HIS A 166 12.49 1.79 -0.02
N LEU A 167 13.00 3.03 -0.01
CA LEU A 167 12.79 4.00 -1.08
C LEU A 167 14.12 4.30 -1.76
N TYR A 168 14.07 4.48 -3.09
CA TYR A 168 15.22 4.73 -3.93
C TYR A 168 14.94 5.90 -4.87
N THR A 169 15.92 6.75 -5.11
CA THR A 169 15.88 7.76 -6.17
C THR A 169 16.18 7.11 -7.53
N ASN A 170 16.97 6.04 -7.51
CA ASN A 170 17.26 5.26 -8.70
C ASN A 170 17.62 3.80 -8.34
N ARG A 171 17.41 2.86 -9.29
CA ARG A 171 17.61 1.41 -9.05
C ARG A 171 19.05 0.99 -8.75
N LYS A 172 20.04 1.82 -9.10
CA LYS A 172 21.46 1.50 -8.95
C LYS A 172 22.07 2.02 -7.67
N GLU A 173 21.33 2.81 -6.91
CA GLU A 173 21.80 3.46 -5.68
C GLU A 173 21.34 2.73 -4.43
N LYS A 174 21.95 3.12 -3.30
CA LYS A 174 21.46 2.66 -1.99
C LYS A 174 20.13 3.32 -1.68
N PRO A 175 19.26 2.67 -0.88
CA PRO A 175 18.01 3.27 -0.49
C PRO A 175 18.25 4.56 0.33
N VAL A 176 17.48 5.59 0.04
CA VAL A 176 17.46 6.84 0.82
C VAL A 176 16.62 6.73 2.09
N PHE A 177 15.75 5.74 2.13
CA PHE A 177 14.93 5.36 3.29
C PHE A 177 14.86 3.85 3.41
N SER A 178 14.92 3.35 4.65
CA SER A 178 14.81 1.92 4.96
C SER A 178 14.18 1.73 6.32
N LYS A 179 13.01 1.09 6.38
CA LYS A 179 12.32 0.84 7.64
C LYS A 179 11.43 -0.40 7.58
N VAL A 180 11.44 -1.16 8.67
CA VAL A 180 10.38 -2.13 8.96
C VAL A 180 9.19 -1.34 9.51
N LEU A 181 8.08 -1.32 8.77
CA LEU A 181 6.86 -0.66 9.20
C LEU A 181 6.14 -1.55 10.23
N ASN A 182 5.89 -1.00 11.41
CA ASN A 182 5.16 -1.66 12.49
C ASN A 182 3.66 -1.32 12.45
N PRO A 183 2.78 -2.10 13.07
CA PRO A 183 1.35 -1.80 13.12
C PRO A 183 1.07 -0.35 13.51
N GLY A 184 0.26 0.35 12.71
CA GLY A 184 -0.07 1.78 12.82
C GLY A 184 0.95 2.73 12.19
N ASP A 185 2.05 2.25 11.61
CA ASP A 185 2.93 3.08 10.79
C ASP A 185 2.28 3.35 9.42
N LEU A 186 2.33 4.60 8.98
CA LEU A 186 1.96 5.06 7.65
C LEU A 186 3.19 5.66 6.98
N LEU A 187 3.57 5.08 5.85
CA LEU A 187 4.57 5.62 4.94
C LEU A 187 3.87 6.19 3.72
N LEU A 188 4.07 7.47 3.46
CA LEU A 188 3.56 8.21 2.31
C LEU A 188 4.72 8.46 1.35
N VAL A 189 4.50 8.26 0.06
CA VAL A 189 5.54 8.34 -0.97
C VAL A 189 5.00 9.08 -2.19
N ASN A 190 5.76 10.03 -2.70
CA ASN A 190 5.56 10.58 -4.04
C ASN A 190 6.14 9.57 -5.05
N ASP A 191 5.26 8.91 -5.84
CA ASP A 191 5.64 7.83 -6.76
C ASP A 191 6.38 8.34 -8.00
N HIS A 192 6.32 9.65 -8.30
CA HIS A 192 7.12 10.25 -9.36
C HIS A 192 8.60 10.39 -8.97
N GLU A 193 8.88 10.61 -7.68
CA GLU A 193 10.23 10.87 -7.19
C GLU A 193 10.95 9.59 -6.75
N PHE A 194 10.20 8.61 -6.20
CA PHE A 194 10.80 7.42 -5.61
C PHE A 194 10.33 6.13 -6.26
N LEU A 195 11.27 5.20 -6.39
CA LEU A 195 10.96 3.78 -6.51
C LEU A 195 10.88 3.20 -5.11
N HIS A 196 10.08 2.15 -4.94
CA HIS A 196 9.95 1.46 -3.67
C HIS A 196 10.14 -0.06 -3.83
N PHE A 197 10.45 -0.69 -2.70
CA PHE A 197 10.63 -2.13 -2.60
C PHE A 197 10.43 -2.56 -1.16
N THR A 198 9.77 -3.69 -0.94
CA THR A 198 9.68 -4.32 0.38
C THR A 198 10.38 -5.67 0.33
N THR A 199 11.35 -5.88 1.25
CA THR A 199 12.13 -7.11 1.29
C THR A 199 11.25 -8.33 1.59
N PRO A 200 11.64 -9.54 1.13
CA PRO A 200 10.96 -10.78 1.49
C PRO A 200 10.83 -10.96 3.01
N ILE A 201 9.79 -11.67 3.41
CA ILE A 201 9.55 -12.08 4.80
C ILE A 201 9.82 -13.57 4.97
N LYS A 202 10.34 -13.93 6.15
CA LYS A 202 10.55 -15.31 6.59
C LYS A 202 10.04 -15.47 8.01
N PRO A 203 9.62 -16.65 8.44
CA PRO A 203 9.20 -16.86 9.80
C PRO A 203 10.39 -16.78 10.78
N VAL A 204 10.12 -16.35 12.01
CA VAL A 204 11.09 -16.32 13.12
C VAL A 204 11.18 -17.69 13.78
N VAL A 205 10.03 -18.33 13.97
CA VAL A 205 9.92 -19.72 14.48
C VAL A 205 9.27 -20.62 13.43
N GLU A 206 9.36 -21.94 13.57
CA GLU A 206 8.87 -22.92 12.57
C GLU A 206 7.34 -22.99 12.48
N GLU A 207 6.70 -21.82 12.30
CA GLU A 207 5.27 -21.65 12.11
C GLU A 207 5.00 -20.67 10.97
N VAL A 208 3.75 -20.61 10.52
CA VAL A 208 3.34 -19.63 9.51
C VAL A 208 3.45 -18.21 10.08
N GLY A 209 4.05 -17.33 9.29
CA GLY A 209 4.10 -15.90 9.58
C GLY A 209 3.40 -15.08 8.52
N TYR A 210 2.97 -13.86 8.85
CA TYR A 210 2.30 -12.99 7.89
C TYR A 210 2.52 -11.50 8.17
N ARG A 211 2.35 -10.73 7.12
CA ARG A 211 2.36 -9.26 7.10
C ARG A 211 1.08 -8.77 6.46
N ASP A 212 0.35 -7.90 7.18
CA ASP A 212 -0.89 -7.28 6.74
C ASP A 212 -0.69 -5.79 6.52
N VAL A 213 -1.11 -5.29 5.36
CA VAL A 213 -1.05 -3.86 5.02
C VAL A 213 -2.26 -3.44 4.19
N PHE A 214 -2.59 -2.16 4.30
CA PHE A 214 -3.29 -1.45 3.24
C PHE A 214 -2.27 -0.67 2.41
N VAL A 215 -2.38 -0.77 1.07
CA VAL A 215 -1.67 0.12 0.15
C VAL A 215 -2.71 1.01 -0.50
N LEU A 216 -2.53 2.31 -0.35
CA LEU A 216 -3.40 3.34 -0.90
C LEU A 216 -2.69 4.00 -2.08
N THR A 217 -3.41 4.27 -3.16
CA THR A 217 -2.88 4.95 -4.35
C THR A 217 -3.81 6.08 -4.77
N SER A 218 -3.26 7.17 -5.25
CA SER A 218 -4.01 8.23 -5.92
C SER A 218 -3.19 8.72 -7.13
N PRO A 219 -3.79 8.66 -8.35
CA PRO A 219 -5.08 8.06 -8.71
C PRO A 219 -5.15 6.55 -8.46
N SER A 220 -6.36 5.99 -8.55
CA SER A 220 -6.67 4.61 -8.10
C SER A 220 -6.02 3.49 -8.90
N LEU A 221 -5.67 3.70 -10.17
CA LEU A 221 -5.25 2.68 -11.16
C LEU A 221 -6.31 1.57 -11.40
N ILE A 222 -7.54 1.78 -10.93
CA ILE A 222 -8.68 0.88 -11.08
C ILE A 222 -9.66 1.53 -12.08
N TYR A 223 -10.05 0.79 -13.11
CA TYR A 223 -10.84 1.27 -14.24
C TYR A 223 -12.18 0.55 -14.34
#